data_5a1fa30150a0c0d0ca0d01548e031f62
#
_entry.id   5a1fa30150a0c0d0ca0d01548e031f62
#
_cell.length_a   1.000
_cell.length_b   1.000
_cell.length_c   1.000
_cell.angle_alpha   90.00
_cell.angle_beta   90.00
_cell.angle_gamma   90.00
#
_symmetry.space_group_name_H-M   'P 1'
#
loop_
_entity.id
_entity.type
_entity.pdbx_description
1 polymer ?
#
loop_
_entity_poly.entity_id
_entity_poly.type
_entity_poly.pdbx_seq_one_letter_code
_entity_poly.pdbx_strand_id
1 'polypeptide(L)'
;MANARFSIAPAYYTGSEVTPEVTVTHSGKTLVKDRDFTVTYHNNIEPSSYYNSPWVGIDGIGNYQGYVTKSFTINRANISSCTVTLSDESLTYTGSSLRPTATVKSGDKELTLNQDYYVSYRNNWDAGTASAILTGTGNYTGSVTKDFTIKPLDISRYSASLSQYSYTSDGTEKCPDVTVTYGDKTLAAGTDFTVSYKDNVKEGTATVTITGSGNYTGIINTTFTITAAPGKDDSDSGKDNTGKDDSGKDDSGKDDSGKDDSGKNDSDKGNQNSSMKKAKALTVKGSATRATLKKLVSKKKYYVRIRTYKIVSGKKYYSKWSSKKSVKIR
;
A
#
# COMPACT_ATOMS: atom_id res chain seq x y z
N MET A 1 36.50 52.47 -20.52
CA MET A 1 35.30 51.64 -20.19
C MET A 1 33.99 52.39 -20.01
N ALA A 2 33.96 53.69 -19.88
CA ALA A 2 32.77 54.50 -19.52
C ALA A 2 31.53 54.26 -20.44
N ASN A 3 31.72 54.01 -21.73
CA ASN A 3 30.64 53.80 -22.70
C ASN A 3 30.50 52.31 -23.17
N ALA A 4 31.11 51.40 -22.45
CA ALA A 4 30.99 49.98 -22.76
C ALA A 4 29.68 49.38 -22.21
N ARG A 5 29.15 48.41 -22.94
CA ARG A 5 28.02 47.55 -22.50
C ARG A 5 28.63 46.23 -21.99
N PHE A 6 28.01 45.70 -20.95
CA PHE A 6 28.46 44.50 -20.25
C PHE A 6 27.36 43.48 -20.19
N SER A 7 27.67 42.22 -20.47
CA SER A 7 26.81 41.06 -20.22
C SER A 7 27.60 40.02 -19.46
N ILE A 8 27.02 39.49 -18.40
CA ILE A 8 27.61 38.44 -17.58
C ILE A 8 26.69 37.21 -17.66
N ALA A 9 27.25 36.06 -17.97
CA ALA A 9 26.50 34.80 -18.10
C ALA A 9 25.86 34.42 -16.75
N PRO A 10 24.69 33.73 -16.76
CA PRO A 10 24.11 33.17 -15.54
C PRO A 10 25.08 32.25 -14.83
N ALA A 11 25.14 32.31 -13.50
CA ALA A 11 26.00 31.51 -12.68
C ALA A 11 25.21 30.72 -11.66
N TYR A 12 25.71 29.54 -11.29
CA TYR A 12 25.13 28.66 -10.27
C TYR A 12 26.19 28.23 -9.29
N TYR A 13 25.77 27.98 -8.05
CA TYR A 13 26.65 27.50 -7.00
C TYR A 13 27.27 26.14 -7.37
N THR A 14 28.59 26.04 -7.20
CA THR A 14 29.36 24.80 -7.46
C THR A 14 30.08 24.28 -6.24
N GLY A 15 30.14 25.06 -5.16
CA GLY A 15 30.96 24.82 -3.99
C GLY A 15 32.42 25.36 -4.13
N SER A 16 32.74 25.98 -5.25
CA SER A 16 34.05 26.59 -5.57
C SER A 16 33.82 27.96 -6.20
N GLU A 17 34.91 28.69 -6.50
CA GLU A 17 34.83 29.96 -7.21
C GLU A 17 34.12 29.84 -8.54
N VAL A 18 33.15 30.71 -8.78
CA VAL A 18 32.37 30.82 -10.03
C VAL A 18 32.88 32.02 -10.79
N THR A 19 33.36 31.80 -12.01
CA THR A 19 33.91 32.83 -12.89
C THR A 19 33.10 32.90 -14.20
N PRO A 20 31.87 33.47 -14.18
CA PRO A 20 31.02 33.52 -15.34
C PRO A 20 31.66 34.35 -16.45
N GLU A 21 31.37 33.96 -17.71
CA GLU A 21 31.87 34.72 -18.85
C GLU A 21 31.36 36.16 -18.84
N VAL A 22 32.27 37.09 -19.07
CA VAL A 22 31.98 38.52 -19.17
C VAL A 22 32.20 38.97 -20.60
N THR A 23 31.12 39.37 -21.27
CA THR A 23 31.19 39.99 -22.61
C THR A 23 31.18 41.48 -22.47
N VAL A 24 32.16 42.16 -23.09
CA VAL A 24 32.28 43.61 -23.13
C VAL A 24 32.13 44.07 -24.58
N THR A 25 31.27 45.05 -24.83
CA THR A 25 31.05 45.64 -26.14
C THR A 25 31.26 47.18 -26.05
N HIS A 26 32.10 47.71 -26.93
CA HIS A 26 32.31 49.15 -27.01
C HIS A 26 32.12 49.63 -28.48
N SER A 27 31.27 50.62 -28.68
CA SER A 27 30.93 51.19 -30.03
C SER A 27 30.59 50.11 -31.06
N GLY A 28 29.80 49.07 -30.65
CA GLY A 28 29.33 47.97 -31.49
C GLY A 28 30.38 46.86 -31.74
N LYS A 29 31.59 46.98 -31.22
CA LYS A 29 32.65 45.97 -31.31
C LYS A 29 32.77 45.20 -29.99
N THR A 30 32.79 43.87 -30.07
CA THR A 30 33.09 43.00 -28.93
C THR A 30 34.58 43.04 -28.61
N LEU A 31 34.92 43.35 -27.37
CA LEU A 31 36.31 43.40 -26.89
C LEU A 31 36.79 41.98 -26.54
N VAL A 32 38.12 41.80 -26.61
CA VAL A 32 38.76 40.50 -26.34
C VAL A 32 39.41 40.56 -24.92
N LYS A 33 38.99 39.64 -24.05
CA LYS A 33 39.58 39.48 -22.73
C LYS A 33 41.08 39.25 -22.83
N ASP A 34 41.83 39.74 -21.86
CA ASP A 34 43.28 39.65 -21.68
C ASP A 34 44.08 40.38 -22.80
N ARG A 35 43.41 41.01 -23.77
CA ARG A 35 43.98 41.92 -24.79
C ARG A 35 43.43 43.34 -24.63
N ASP A 36 42.13 43.47 -24.49
CA ASP A 36 41.43 44.76 -24.45
C ASP A 36 40.91 45.08 -23.02
N PHE A 37 40.72 44.07 -22.17
CA PHE A 37 40.34 44.20 -20.79
C PHE A 37 40.72 42.97 -19.95
N THR A 38 40.83 43.16 -18.63
CA THR A 38 40.95 42.06 -17.62
C THR A 38 39.74 42.02 -16.73
N VAL A 39 39.53 40.87 -16.07
CA VAL A 39 38.40 40.63 -15.15
C VAL A 39 38.92 40.07 -13.84
N THR A 40 38.43 40.64 -12.74
CA THR A 40 38.64 40.11 -11.37
C THR A 40 37.29 39.80 -10.76
N TYR A 41 37.18 38.69 -10.00
CA TYR A 41 35.93 38.26 -9.39
C TYR A 41 36.01 38.40 -7.87
N HIS A 42 34.90 38.78 -7.24
CA HIS A 42 34.79 38.99 -5.80
C HIS A 42 33.49 38.43 -5.26
N ASN A 43 33.54 37.84 -4.07
CA ASN A 43 32.41 37.19 -3.39
C ASN A 43 31.76 36.11 -4.24
N ASN A 44 32.53 35.42 -5.08
CA ASN A 44 32.10 34.58 -6.19
C ASN A 44 32.06 33.08 -5.84
N ILE A 45 31.90 32.71 -4.57
CA ILE A 45 31.74 31.31 -4.14
C ILE A 45 30.31 31.01 -3.76
N GLU A 46 29.75 31.78 -2.82
CA GLU A 46 28.42 31.54 -2.26
C GLU A 46 27.29 32.14 -3.12
N PRO A 47 26.07 31.55 -3.09
CA PRO A 47 24.89 32.12 -3.75
C PRO A 47 24.63 33.56 -3.31
N SER A 48 24.09 34.34 -4.25
CA SER A 48 23.72 35.73 -3.96
C SER A 48 22.64 35.79 -2.87
N SER A 49 22.87 36.69 -1.90
CA SER A 49 21.96 36.92 -0.78
C SER A 49 22.07 38.40 -0.34
N TYR A 50 21.27 38.78 0.67
CA TYR A 50 21.36 40.10 1.27
C TYR A 50 22.81 40.38 1.80
N TYR A 51 23.52 39.35 2.29
CA TYR A 51 24.85 39.46 2.87
C TYR A 51 25.98 39.10 1.89
N ASN A 52 25.67 38.54 0.72
CA ASN A 52 26.65 38.17 -0.30
C ASN A 52 26.22 38.70 -1.66
N SER A 53 26.94 39.72 -2.15
CA SER A 53 26.74 40.33 -3.45
C SER A 53 27.97 40.08 -4.33
N PRO A 54 27.97 39.07 -5.18
CA PRO A 54 29.03 38.80 -6.14
C PRO A 54 29.19 39.96 -7.13
N TRP A 55 30.44 40.32 -7.44
CA TRP A 55 30.70 41.33 -8.43
C TRP A 55 32.03 41.06 -9.16
N VAL A 56 32.14 41.64 -10.34
CA VAL A 56 33.36 41.64 -11.15
C VAL A 56 33.91 43.05 -11.28
N GLY A 57 35.21 43.16 -11.16
CA GLY A 57 35.98 44.30 -11.58
C GLY A 57 36.46 44.10 -13.02
N ILE A 58 36.27 45.08 -13.89
CA ILE A 58 36.66 45.04 -15.29
C ILE A 58 37.57 46.23 -15.56
N ASP A 59 38.82 45.95 -15.89
CA ASP A 59 39.84 46.97 -16.14
C ASP A 59 40.23 46.97 -17.62
N GLY A 60 40.12 48.12 -18.28
CA GLY A 60 40.54 48.30 -19.65
C GLY A 60 42.04 48.33 -19.80
N ILE A 61 42.57 47.57 -20.76
CA ILE A 61 43.98 47.48 -21.09
C ILE A 61 44.23 47.72 -22.57
N GLY A 62 45.49 47.92 -22.96
CA GLY A 62 45.87 48.18 -24.32
C GLY A 62 45.31 49.49 -24.83
N ASN A 63 44.44 49.46 -25.83
CA ASN A 63 43.80 50.65 -26.40
C ASN A 63 42.58 51.17 -25.57
N TYR A 64 42.26 50.50 -24.49
CA TYR A 64 41.12 50.82 -23.59
C TYR A 64 41.64 51.15 -22.19
N GLN A 65 40.95 52.03 -21.52
CA GLN A 65 41.31 52.42 -20.12
C GLN A 65 40.06 52.63 -19.27
N GLY A 66 40.27 52.61 -17.96
CA GLY A 66 39.27 52.80 -16.94
C GLY A 66 38.72 51.52 -16.35
N TYR A 67 38.32 51.62 -15.09
CA TYR A 67 37.82 50.53 -14.27
C TYR A 67 36.32 50.67 -14.06
N VAL A 68 35.61 49.53 -14.08
CA VAL A 68 34.21 49.49 -13.79
C VAL A 68 33.88 48.22 -13.03
N THR A 69 32.92 48.32 -12.12
CA THR A 69 32.38 47.14 -11.39
C THR A 69 31.01 46.81 -11.89
N LYS A 70 30.68 45.51 -11.91
CA LYS A 70 29.36 44.99 -12.21
C LYS A 70 29.01 43.85 -11.25
N SER A 71 27.82 43.95 -10.63
CA SER A 71 27.28 42.83 -9.86
C SER A 71 26.75 41.73 -10.78
N PHE A 72 26.84 40.49 -10.31
CA PHE A 72 26.21 39.35 -10.97
C PHE A 72 25.54 38.46 -9.92
N THR A 73 24.72 37.51 -10.37
CA THR A 73 23.99 36.62 -9.49
C THR A 73 24.55 35.21 -9.59
N ILE A 74 24.85 34.60 -8.44
CA ILE A 74 25.08 33.20 -8.31
C ILE A 74 23.79 32.59 -7.75
N ASN A 75 23.13 31.80 -8.56
CA ASN A 75 21.90 31.09 -8.18
C ASN A 75 22.24 29.86 -7.32
N ARG A 76 21.33 29.46 -6.47
CA ARG A 76 21.45 28.18 -5.75
C ARG A 76 21.50 27.01 -6.74
N ALA A 77 22.27 25.98 -6.43
CA ALA A 77 22.29 24.74 -7.21
C ALA A 77 20.98 23.97 -7.02
N ASN A 78 20.50 23.34 -8.09
CA ASN A 78 19.32 22.49 -7.98
C ASN A 78 19.72 21.08 -7.54
N ILE A 79 19.18 20.60 -6.41
CA ILE A 79 19.47 19.26 -5.87
C ILE A 79 19.07 18.13 -6.83
N SER A 80 18.18 18.38 -7.80
CA SER A 80 17.80 17.39 -8.82
C SER A 80 18.94 17.00 -9.76
N SER A 81 20.00 17.83 -9.84
CA SER A 81 21.23 17.51 -10.60
C SER A 81 22.23 16.67 -9.80
N CYS A 82 21.98 16.43 -8.52
CA CYS A 82 22.85 15.65 -7.65
C CYS A 82 22.56 14.15 -7.77
N THR A 83 23.57 13.33 -7.48
CA THR A 83 23.39 11.89 -7.36
C THR A 83 22.86 11.56 -5.96
N VAL A 84 21.76 10.80 -5.91
CA VAL A 84 21.12 10.36 -4.65
C VAL A 84 21.15 8.85 -4.57
N THR A 85 21.66 8.31 -3.46
CA THR A 85 21.65 6.89 -3.12
C THR A 85 20.94 6.67 -1.79
N LEU A 86 20.20 5.56 -1.66
CA LEU A 86 19.62 5.13 -0.39
C LEU A 86 20.46 3.97 0.17
N SER A 87 20.54 3.85 1.51
CA SER A 87 21.21 2.72 2.17
C SER A 87 20.61 1.38 1.77
N ASP A 88 19.29 1.36 1.54
CA ASP A 88 18.54 0.22 1.09
C ASP A 88 17.38 0.67 0.20
N GLU A 89 17.25 0.04 -0.97
CA GLU A 89 16.12 0.27 -1.89
C GLU A 89 15.02 -0.78 -1.74
N SER A 90 15.24 -1.79 -0.86
CA SER A 90 14.29 -2.88 -0.64
C SER A 90 14.32 -3.37 0.81
N LEU A 91 13.39 -2.88 1.59
CA LEU A 91 13.22 -3.19 3.00
C LEU A 91 12.06 -4.17 3.21
N THR A 92 12.01 -4.84 4.36
CA THR A 92 10.89 -5.70 4.74
C THR A 92 10.02 -4.99 5.77
N TYR A 93 8.70 -5.15 5.66
CA TYR A 93 7.73 -4.61 6.62
C TYR A 93 8.06 -5.03 8.05
N THR A 94 8.06 -4.08 8.97
CA THR A 94 8.37 -4.29 10.39
C THR A 94 7.25 -3.90 11.34
N GLY A 95 6.18 -3.28 10.83
CA GLY A 95 5.13 -2.66 11.64
C GLY A 95 5.50 -1.28 12.16
N SER A 96 6.59 -0.69 11.67
CA SER A 96 7.06 0.65 12.01
C SER A 96 7.49 1.39 10.75
N SER A 97 7.60 2.73 10.85
CA SER A 97 8.07 3.53 9.70
C SER A 97 9.50 3.17 9.30
N LEU A 98 9.72 2.92 8.03
CA LEU A 98 11.02 2.60 7.45
C LEU A 98 11.61 3.86 6.81
N ARG A 99 12.87 4.17 7.13
CA ARG A 99 13.55 5.40 6.74
C ARG A 99 14.99 5.09 6.33
N PRO A 100 15.22 4.57 5.11
CA PRO A 100 16.58 4.32 4.64
C PRO A 100 17.36 5.64 4.60
N THR A 101 18.62 5.61 5.01
CA THR A 101 19.50 6.79 4.97
C THR A 101 19.76 7.17 3.52
N ALA A 102 19.71 8.47 3.23
CA ALA A 102 20.02 9.00 1.91
C ALA A 102 21.36 9.71 1.91
N THR A 103 22.22 9.41 0.94
CA THR A 103 23.45 10.12 0.65
C THR A 103 23.29 10.90 -0.65
N VAL A 104 23.69 12.17 -0.65
CA VAL A 104 23.59 13.08 -1.79
C VAL A 104 24.97 13.57 -2.17
N LYS A 105 25.32 13.50 -3.47
CA LYS A 105 26.58 14.02 -3.99
C LYS A 105 26.35 14.99 -5.14
N SER A 106 27.02 16.15 -5.06
CA SER A 106 27.12 17.13 -6.14
C SER A 106 28.52 17.00 -6.76
N GLY A 107 28.63 16.27 -7.89
CA GLY A 107 29.91 15.77 -8.36
C GLY A 107 30.55 14.85 -7.32
N ASP A 108 31.79 15.14 -6.94
CA ASP A 108 32.51 14.37 -5.91
C ASP A 108 32.21 14.83 -4.47
N LYS A 109 31.58 16.01 -4.30
CA LYS A 109 31.28 16.57 -2.99
C LYS A 109 30.03 15.92 -2.41
N GLU A 110 30.16 15.31 -1.22
CA GLU A 110 29.02 14.85 -0.44
C GLU A 110 28.37 16.03 0.29
N LEU A 111 27.04 16.10 0.20
CA LEU A 111 26.23 17.14 0.83
C LEU A 111 25.88 16.76 2.26
N THR A 112 25.75 17.77 3.12
CA THR A 112 25.50 17.59 4.55
C THR A 112 24.00 17.64 4.84
N LEU A 113 23.46 16.57 5.45
CA LEU A 113 22.08 16.51 5.92
C LEU A 113 21.80 17.62 6.95
N ASN A 114 20.63 18.24 6.84
CA ASN A 114 20.14 19.38 7.63
C ASN A 114 20.91 20.70 7.43
N GLN A 115 21.93 20.73 6.57
CA GLN A 115 22.62 21.93 6.14
C GLN A 115 22.35 22.21 4.66
N ASP A 116 22.60 21.24 3.79
CA ASP A 116 22.44 21.35 2.34
C ASP A 116 21.11 20.78 1.84
N TYR A 117 20.55 19.84 2.58
CA TYR A 117 19.24 19.22 2.29
C TYR A 117 18.60 18.63 3.55
N TYR A 118 17.29 18.37 3.47
CA TYR A 118 16.57 17.54 4.44
C TYR A 118 15.80 16.45 3.72
N VAL A 119 15.46 15.36 4.47
CA VAL A 119 14.73 14.20 3.93
C VAL A 119 13.38 14.07 4.61
N SER A 120 12.34 13.86 3.82
CA SER A 120 11.01 13.45 4.27
C SER A 120 10.60 12.15 3.57
N TYR A 121 9.67 11.40 4.18
CA TYR A 121 9.25 10.10 3.65
C TYR A 121 7.74 10.07 3.44
N ARG A 122 7.30 9.30 2.42
CA ARG A 122 5.89 9.02 2.14
C ARG A 122 5.68 7.54 1.96
N ASN A 123 4.50 7.06 2.36
CA ASN A 123 4.07 5.66 2.24
C ASN A 123 5.05 4.66 2.86
N ASN A 124 5.80 5.07 3.87
CA ASN A 124 6.91 4.31 4.44
C ASN A 124 6.53 3.48 5.68
N TRP A 125 5.23 3.13 5.81
CA TRP A 125 4.68 2.32 6.90
C TRP A 125 4.24 0.94 6.44
N ASP A 126 3.63 0.85 5.25
CA ASP A 126 3.01 -0.36 4.73
C ASP A 126 3.81 -0.96 3.58
N ALA A 127 3.61 -2.25 3.31
CA ALA A 127 4.20 -2.92 2.17
C ALA A 127 3.74 -2.28 0.85
N GLY A 128 4.68 -2.07 -0.07
CA GLY A 128 4.45 -1.38 -1.33
C GLY A 128 5.60 -0.46 -1.70
N THR A 129 5.32 0.52 -2.56
CA THR A 129 6.30 1.55 -2.95
C THR A 129 6.22 2.73 -1.99
N ALA A 130 7.34 3.03 -1.36
CA ALA A 130 7.57 4.19 -0.51
C ALA A 130 8.55 5.16 -1.18
N SER A 131 8.57 6.40 -0.73
CA SER A 131 9.44 7.43 -1.30
C SER A 131 10.19 8.21 -0.24
N ALA A 132 11.47 8.47 -0.49
CA ALA A 132 12.28 9.48 0.18
C ALA A 132 12.30 10.74 -0.69
N ILE A 133 11.88 11.87 -0.12
CA ILE A 133 11.84 13.18 -0.79
C ILE A 133 12.93 14.04 -0.15
N LEU A 134 13.95 14.36 -0.95
CA LEU A 134 15.07 15.18 -0.54
C LEU A 134 14.83 16.60 -1.05
N THR A 135 14.88 17.58 -0.17
CA THR A 135 14.67 18.99 -0.50
C THR A 135 15.91 19.78 -0.17
N GLY A 136 16.42 20.50 -1.17
CA GLY A 136 17.60 21.37 -1.03
C GLY A 136 17.34 22.56 -0.11
N THR A 137 18.34 22.91 0.68
CA THR A 137 18.36 24.09 1.57
C THR A 137 19.75 24.73 1.54
N GLY A 138 19.93 25.84 2.22
CA GLY A 138 21.22 26.55 2.18
C GLY A 138 21.58 26.98 0.76
N ASN A 139 22.65 26.43 0.23
CA ASN A 139 23.16 26.71 -1.12
C ASN A 139 22.47 25.91 -2.23
N TYR A 140 21.52 25.05 -1.86
CA TYR A 140 20.77 24.19 -2.75
C TYR A 140 19.29 24.55 -2.74
N THR A 141 18.58 24.21 -3.81
CA THR A 141 17.14 24.43 -4.01
C THR A 141 16.51 23.25 -4.74
N GLY A 142 15.19 23.25 -4.86
CA GLY A 142 14.46 22.19 -5.53
C GLY A 142 14.31 20.94 -4.68
N SER A 143 13.82 19.87 -5.29
CA SER A 143 13.65 18.58 -4.64
C SER A 143 13.88 17.43 -5.61
N VAL A 144 14.26 16.27 -5.08
CA VAL A 144 14.39 15.02 -5.80
C VAL A 144 13.72 13.90 -5.00
N THR A 145 13.06 12.99 -5.67
CA THR A 145 12.38 11.84 -5.05
C THR A 145 13.10 10.56 -5.44
N LYS A 146 13.35 9.72 -4.45
CA LYS A 146 13.85 8.35 -4.63
C LYS A 146 12.85 7.38 -4.04
N ASP A 147 12.39 6.45 -4.86
CA ASP A 147 11.49 5.39 -4.42
C ASP A 147 12.29 4.21 -3.86
N PHE A 148 11.68 3.51 -2.91
CA PHE A 148 12.15 2.25 -2.38
C PHE A 148 10.97 1.32 -2.13
N THR A 149 11.23 0.01 -2.07
CA THR A 149 10.21 -1.00 -1.89
C THR A 149 10.17 -1.48 -0.45
N ILE A 150 8.96 -1.57 0.11
CA ILE A 150 8.70 -2.29 1.36
C ILE A 150 8.06 -3.63 0.99
N LYS A 151 8.80 -4.72 1.16
CA LYS A 151 8.32 -6.08 0.92
C LYS A 151 7.40 -6.52 2.05
N PRO A 152 6.31 -7.24 1.75
CA PRO A 152 5.50 -7.88 2.78
C PRO A 152 6.34 -8.83 3.65
N LEU A 153 5.99 -8.94 4.92
CA LEU A 153 6.64 -9.87 5.85
C LEU A 153 6.07 -11.28 5.67
N ASP A 154 6.94 -12.26 5.50
CA ASP A 154 6.55 -13.66 5.36
C ASP A 154 6.09 -14.25 6.70
N ILE A 155 4.86 -14.79 6.73
CA ILE A 155 4.25 -15.40 7.90
C ILE A 155 4.55 -16.89 8.04
N SER A 156 5.28 -17.52 7.13
CA SER A 156 5.55 -18.98 7.17
C SER A 156 6.22 -19.43 8.47
N ARG A 157 6.88 -18.51 9.19
CA ARG A 157 7.53 -18.75 10.48
C ARG A 157 6.65 -18.40 11.69
N TYR A 158 5.42 -17.95 11.48
CA TYR A 158 4.49 -17.62 12.53
C TYR A 158 3.79 -18.88 13.05
N SER A 159 3.38 -18.85 14.31
CA SER A 159 2.59 -19.93 14.89
C SER A 159 1.10 -19.72 14.58
N ALA A 160 0.45 -20.79 14.14
CA ALA A 160 -0.99 -20.78 13.94
C ALA A 160 -1.65 -21.80 14.87
N SER A 161 -2.71 -21.41 15.52
CA SER A 161 -3.54 -22.28 16.37
C SER A 161 -5.00 -22.20 15.95
N LEU A 162 -5.71 -23.30 16.11
CA LEU A 162 -7.14 -23.43 15.85
C LEU A 162 -7.91 -23.39 17.17
N SER A 163 -9.12 -22.85 17.16
CA SER A 163 -10.02 -22.87 18.32
C SER A 163 -10.42 -24.28 18.72
N GLN A 164 -10.39 -25.23 17.75
CA GLN A 164 -10.69 -26.64 17.96
C GLN A 164 -9.99 -27.50 16.92
N TYR A 165 -9.44 -28.65 17.34
CA TYR A 165 -8.67 -29.57 16.50
C TYR A 165 -9.40 -30.90 16.19
N SER A 166 -10.57 -31.13 16.79
CA SER A 166 -11.37 -32.34 16.55
C SER A 166 -12.86 -32.03 16.56
N TYR A 167 -13.57 -32.56 15.59
CA TYR A 167 -15.01 -32.40 15.42
C TYR A 167 -15.65 -33.77 15.17
N THR A 168 -16.93 -33.91 15.48
CA THR A 168 -17.76 -35.03 15.04
C THR A 168 -18.45 -34.67 13.72
N SER A 169 -18.50 -35.60 12.79
CA SER A 169 -19.19 -35.43 11.51
C SER A 169 -20.71 -35.28 11.73
N ASP A 170 -21.28 -34.23 11.19
CA ASP A 170 -22.72 -33.96 11.19
C ASP A 170 -23.21 -33.49 9.80
N GLY A 171 -22.34 -33.66 8.76
CA GLY A 171 -22.63 -33.24 7.40
C GLY A 171 -22.47 -31.74 7.15
N THR A 172 -22.06 -30.94 8.15
CA THR A 172 -21.84 -29.48 8.01
C THR A 172 -20.36 -29.13 7.94
N GLU A 173 -20.05 -27.99 7.29
CA GLU A 173 -18.68 -27.45 7.24
C GLU A 173 -18.15 -27.12 8.64
N LYS A 174 -16.96 -27.58 8.95
CA LYS A 174 -16.20 -27.22 10.16
C LYS A 174 -15.18 -26.14 9.81
N CYS A 175 -15.30 -24.99 10.44
CA CYS A 175 -14.45 -23.83 10.20
C CYS A 175 -13.96 -23.26 11.55
N PRO A 176 -13.00 -23.87 12.21
CA PRO A 176 -12.45 -23.36 13.46
C PRO A 176 -11.88 -21.95 13.28
N ASP A 177 -11.98 -21.10 14.31
CA ASP A 177 -11.31 -19.83 14.33
C ASP A 177 -9.79 -20.05 14.35
N VAL A 178 -9.07 -19.21 13.58
CA VAL A 178 -7.61 -19.27 13.45
C VAL A 178 -6.99 -18.07 14.16
N THR A 179 -6.01 -18.35 15.01
CA THR A 179 -5.15 -17.33 15.61
C THR A 179 -3.73 -17.49 15.09
N VAL A 180 -3.14 -16.41 14.58
CA VAL A 180 -1.75 -16.37 14.08
C VAL A 180 -0.93 -15.43 14.95
N THR A 181 0.19 -15.94 15.50
CA THR A 181 1.03 -15.17 16.44
C THR A 181 2.52 -15.29 16.11
N TYR A 182 3.28 -14.24 16.43
CA TYR A 182 4.73 -14.23 16.43
C TYR A 182 5.24 -13.39 17.61
N GLY A 183 5.84 -14.03 18.60
CA GLY A 183 6.07 -13.38 19.89
C GLY A 183 4.77 -12.86 20.49
N ASP A 184 4.76 -11.62 20.93
CA ASP A 184 3.58 -10.97 21.52
C ASP A 184 2.61 -10.39 20.46
N LYS A 185 2.94 -10.48 19.17
CA LYS A 185 2.11 -9.93 18.11
C LYS A 185 1.11 -10.96 17.61
N THR A 186 -0.18 -10.59 17.64
CA THR A 186 -1.27 -11.35 17.04
C THR A 186 -1.73 -10.64 15.76
N LEU A 187 -1.84 -11.40 14.65
CA LEU A 187 -2.31 -10.89 13.39
C LEU A 187 -3.83 -10.85 13.31
N ALA A 188 -4.37 -9.91 12.57
CA ALA A 188 -5.81 -9.70 12.39
C ALA A 188 -6.33 -10.49 11.18
N ALA A 189 -7.23 -11.45 11.43
CA ALA A 189 -7.90 -12.20 10.37
C ALA A 189 -8.72 -11.27 9.45
N GLY A 190 -8.62 -11.48 8.14
CA GLY A 190 -9.29 -10.70 7.12
C GLY A 190 -8.59 -9.39 6.73
N THR A 191 -7.54 -8.99 7.48
CA THR A 191 -6.67 -7.85 7.17
C THR A 191 -5.25 -8.33 6.89
N ASP A 192 -4.64 -9.03 7.85
CA ASP A 192 -3.26 -9.46 7.78
C ASP A 192 -3.12 -10.86 7.14
N PHE A 193 -4.18 -11.65 7.19
CA PHE A 193 -4.24 -12.96 6.55
C PHE A 193 -5.67 -13.36 6.20
N THR A 194 -5.79 -14.30 5.27
CA THR A 194 -7.04 -14.98 4.91
C THR A 194 -6.95 -16.45 5.25
N VAL A 195 -8.10 -17.10 5.48
CA VAL A 195 -8.20 -18.53 5.82
C VAL A 195 -9.07 -19.23 4.79
N SER A 196 -8.65 -20.39 4.35
CA SER A 196 -9.45 -21.32 3.56
C SER A 196 -9.39 -22.72 4.15
N TYR A 197 -10.47 -23.47 3.96
CA TYR A 197 -10.63 -24.83 4.48
C TYR A 197 -10.82 -25.78 3.32
N LYS A 198 -10.25 -26.98 3.45
CA LYS A 198 -10.42 -28.07 2.48
C LYS A 198 -10.71 -29.35 3.25
N ASP A 199 -11.57 -30.20 2.67
CA ASP A 199 -11.98 -31.49 3.24
C ASP A 199 -12.61 -31.38 4.64
N ASN A 200 -13.33 -30.26 4.90
CA ASN A 200 -13.82 -29.87 6.23
C ASN A 200 -15.29 -30.23 6.51
N VAL A 201 -15.86 -31.20 5.76
CA VAL A 201 -17.24 -31.67 5.92
C VAL A 201 -17.31 -33.12 6.32
N LYS A 202 -16.54 -33.97 5.60
CA LYS A 202 -16.57 -35.41 5.77
C LYS A 202 -15.55 -35.87 6.82
N GLU A 203 -15.77 -37.05 7.35
CA GLU A 203 -14.81 -37.75 8.18
C GLU A 203 -13.43 -37.82 7.51
N GLY A 204 -12.40 -37.59 8.30
CA GLY A 204 -11.00 -37.54 7.86
C GLY A 204 -10.22 -36.36 8.43
N THR A 205 -9.13 -36.02 7.75
CA THR A 205 -8.28 -34.90 8.10
C THR A 205 -8.60 -33.72 7.19
N ALA A 206 -9.07 -32.62 7.78
CA ALA A 206 -9.30 -31.36 7.09
C ALA A 206 -8.04 -30.48 7.13
N THR A 207 -7.81 -29.75 6.06
CA THR A 207 -6.69 -28.80 5.91
C THR A 207 -7.19 -27.38 6.06
N VAL A 208 -6.45 -26.58 6.84
CA VAL A 208 -6.62 -25.13 6.98
C VAL A 208 -5.42 -24.45 6.35
N THR A 209 -5.67 -23.65 5.32
CA THR A 209 -4.62 -22.84 4.65
C THR A 209 -4.79 -21.40 5.05
N ILE A 210 -3.74 -20.82 5.62
CA ILE A 210 -3.65 -19.43 6.09
C ILE A 210 -2.71 -18.71 5.14
N THR A 211 -3.19 -17.71 4.44
CA THR A 211 -2.41 -16.95 3.45
C THR A 211 -2.24 -15.51 3.90
N GLY A 212 -1.00 -15.03 3.97
CA GLY A 212 -0.68 -13.64 4.28
C GLY A 212 -1.32 -12.67 3.30
N SER A 213 -1.71 -11.50 3.78
CA SER A 213 -2.41 -10.45 3.03
C SER A 213 -1.94 -9.06 3.46
N GLY A 214 -1.99 -8.08 2.53
CA GLY A 214 -1.59 -6.71 2.83
C GLY A 214 -0.11 -6.59 3.14
N ASN A 215 0.23 -6.30 4.38
CA ASN A 215 1.61 -6.18 4.86
C ASN A 215 2.31 -7.54 5.08
N TYR A 216 1.60 -8.64 4.83
CA TYR A 216 2.09 -9.99 5.04
C TYR A 216 1.96 -10.83 3.78
N THR A 217 2.83 -11.83 3.65
CA THR A 217 2.86 -12.81 2.55
C THR A 217 3.17 -14.20 3.11
N GLY A 218 3.18 -15.19 2.25
CA GLY A 218 3.49 -16.58 2.64
C GLY A 218 2.26 -17.36 3.09
N ILE A 219 2.46 -18.64 3.39
CA ILE A 219 1.40 -19.61 3.69
C ILE A 219 1.78 -20.42 4.92
N ILE A 220 0.80 -20.62 5.80
CA ILE A 220 0.84 -21.59 6.89
C ILE A 220 -0.26 -22.61 6.64
N ASN A 221 0.06 -23.89 6.68
CA ASN A 221 -0.91 -24.98 6.66
C ASN A 221 -0.98 -25.65 8.03
N THR A 222 -2.19 -25.91 8.48
CA THR A 222 -2.49 -26.70 9.68
C THR A 222 -3.68 -27.60 9.43
N THR A 223 -3.95 -28.55 10.30
CA THR A 223 -5.01 -29.54 10.11
C THR A 223 -5.83 -29.73 11.37
N PHE A 224 -7.05 -30.25 11.19
CA PHE A 224 -7.89 -30.76 12.26
C PHE A 224 -8.59 -32.05 11.79
N THR A 225 -9.08 -32.85 12.73
CA THR A 225 -9.72 -34.14 12.45
C THR A 225 -11.23 -34.05 12.55
N ILE A 226 -11.95 -34.71 11.64
CA ILE A 226 -13.38 -34.95 11.74
C ILE A 226 -13.57 -36.46 11.94
N THR A 227 -14.14 -36.83 13.08
CA THR A 227 -14.41 -38.24 13.44
C THR A 227 -15.82 -38.63 13.03
N ALA A 228 -16.06 -39.95 12.87
CA ALA A 228 -17.39 -40.48 12.66
C ALA A 228 -18.36 -40.01 13.76
N ALA A 229 -19.62 -39.83 13.43
CA ALA A 229 -20.68 -39.72 14.43
C ALA A 229 -20.75 -41.06 15.21
N PRO A 230 -20.94 -41.03 16.56
CA PRO A 230 -21.21 -42.25 17.30
C PRO A 230 -22.34 -43.01 16.63
N GLY A 231 -22.07 -44.23 16.22
CA GLY A 231 -23.15 -45.08 15.67
C GLY A 231 -24.28 -45.17 16.69
N LYS A 232 -25.54 -45.07 16.24
CA LYS A 232 -26.64 -45.55 17.04
C LYS A 232 -26.31 -47.05 17.25
N ASP A 233 -26.11 -47.47 18.48
CA ASP A 233 -26.10 -48.87 18.83
C ASP A 233 -27.43 -49.46 18.46
N ASP A 234 -27.51 -50.08 17.31
CA ASP A 234 -28.59 -51.00 16.97
C ASP A 234 -28.35 -52.33 17.71
N SER A 235 -28.31 -52.25 19.05
CA SER A 235 -28.40 -53.40 19.90
C SER A 235 -29.89 -53.64 20.29
N ASP A 236 -30.71 -53.91 19.28
CA ASP A 236 -31.92 -54.67 19.52
C ASP A 236 -31.87 -55.97 18.68
N SER A 237 -31.06 -56.93 19.16
CA SER A 237 -31.20 -58.34 18.76
C SER A 237 -32.18 -59.00 19.70
N GLY A 238 -33.44 -58.60 19.59
CA GLY A 238 -34.55 -59.40 20.14
C GLY A 238 -34.81 -60.60 19.23
N LYS A 239 -34.35 -61.78 19.65
CA LYS A 239 -34.87 -63.05 19.19
C LYS A 239 -36.39 -63.06 19.34
N ASP A 240 -37.14 -63.41 18.30
CA ASP A 240 -38.07 -64.51 18.46
C ASP A 240 -38.39 -65.15 17.12
N ASN A 241 -38.39 -66.47 17.18
CA ASN A 241 -38.65 -67.44 16.15
C ASN A 241 -40.08 -67.91 16.37
N THR A 242 -40.93 -67.90 15.37
CA THR A 242 -41.91 -68.95 15.08
C THR A 242 -42.87 -68.55 14.00
N GLY A 243 -42.84 -69.09 12.82
CA GLY A 243 -43.76 -70.11 12.37
C GLY A 243 -45.02 -69.61 11.58
N LYS A 244 -44.98 -70.07 10.30
CA LYS A 244 -46.16 -70.53 9.50
C LYS A 244 -46.97 -69.55 8.69
N ASP A 245 -46.79 -69.75 7.35
CA ASP A 245 -47.81 -70.04 6.33
C ASP A 245 -49.13 -69.24 6.36
N ASP A 246 -49.48 -68.60 5.28
CA ASP A 246 -50.33 -69.10 4.23
C ASP A 246 -50.75 -68.04 3.20
N SER A 247 -50.71 -68.47 1.98
CA SER A 247 -51.40 -68.09 0.74
C SER A 247 -52.42 -66.97 0.75
N GLY A 248 -52.33 -66.18 -0.36
CA GLY A 248 -53.57 -65.80 -1.00
C GLY A 248 -53.59 -64.44 -1.69
N LYS A 249 -53.34 -64.51 -2.98
CA LYS A 249 -54.12 -63.87 -4.10
C LYS A 249 -54.43 -62.40 -4.09
N ASP A 250 -53.95 -61.80 -5.23
CA ASP A 250 -54.73 -61.05 -6.25
C ASP A 250 -55.59 -59.85 -5.78
N ASP A 251 -55.36 -58.69 -6.31
CA ASP A 251 -56.00 -58.23 -7.58
C ASP A 251 -55.64 -56.77 -7.86
N SER A 252 -55.31 -56.56 -9.10
CA SER A 252 -55.49 -55.47 -10.02
C SER A 252 -56.10 -54.14 -9.56
N GLY A 253 -55.53 -53.10 -10.09
CA GLY A 253 -56.39 -51.99 -10.53
C GLY A 253 -55.74 -50.65 -10.64
N LYS A 254 -55.19 -50.36 -11.79
CA LYS A 254 -55.43 -49.17 -12.67
C LYS A 254 -55.17 -47.78 -12.14
N ASP A 255 -54.26 -47.19 -12.87
CA ASP A 255 -54.38 -45.98 -13.69
C ASP A 255 -54.95 -44.72 -13.04
N ASP A 256 -54.22 -43.63 -13.06
CA ASP A 256 -54.38 -42.63 -14.11
C ASP A 256 -53.36 -41.49 -14.01
N SER A 257 -52.80 -41.27 -15.13
CA SER A 257 -52.30 -40.10 -15.81
C SER A 257 -52.30 -38.73 -15.09
N GLY A 258 -51.22 -38.07 -15.15
CA GLY A 258 -51.39 -36.84 -15.88
C GLY A 258 -50.60 -35.62 -15.40
N LYS A 259 -49.65 -35.31 -16.16
CA LYS A 259 -49.23 -33.98 -16.65
C LYS A 259 -48.03 -33.30 -16.02
N ASP A 260 -47.09 -33.19 -16.90
CA ASP A 260 -46.05 -32.19 -17.05
C ASP A 260 -46.41 -30.81 -16.50
N ASP A 261 -45.48 -30.19 -15.82
CA ASP A 261 -45.08 -28.85 -16.25
C ASP A 261 -43.63 -28.56 -15.95
N SER A 262 -43.06 -28.06 -17.00
CA SER A 262 -41.70 -27.69 -17.26
C SER A 262 -41.15 -26.64 -16.30
N GLY A 263 -39.93 -26.87 -15.86
CA GLY A 263 -38.87 -25.89 -15.95
C GLY A 263 -39.01 -24.60 -15.18
N LYS A 264 -38.14 -24.46 -14.20
CA LYS A 264 -37.21 -23.33 -14.11
C LYS A 264 -36.17 -23.59 -13.03
N ASN A 265 -34.95 -23.79 -13.50
CA ASN A 265 -33.76 -23.60 -12.69
C ASN A 265 -33.78 -22.21 -12.06
N ASP A 266 -33.85 -22.14 -10.77
CA ASP A 266 -33.45 -20.99 -10.00
C ASP A 266 -32.58 -21.47 -8.86
N SER A 267 -31.34 -21.78 -9.23
CA SER A 267 -30.22 -21.95 -8.32
C SER A 267 -29.65 -20.58 -7.99
N ASP A 268 -30.28 -19.82 -7.12
CA ASP A 268 -29.59 -18.78 -6.34
C ASP A 268 -30.44 -18.35 -5.13
N LYS A 269 -30.61 -19.26 -4.17
CA LYS A 269 -31.00 -18.85 -2.82
C LYS A 269 -29.87 -19.12 -1.87
N GLY A 270 -28.84 -18.22 -1.95
CA GLY A 270 -27.89 -18.06 -0.88
C GLY A 270 -28.65 -17.83 0.43
N ASN A 271 -28.34 -18.67 1.38
CA ASN A 271 -28.79 -18.73 2.76
C ASN A 271 -29.03 -17.33 3.38
N GLN A 272 -30.24 -16.78 3.18
CA GLN A 272 -30.69 -15.59 3.89
C GLN A 272 -31.11 -16.02 5.28
N ASN A 273 -30.24 -15.82 6.24
CA ASN A 273 -30.52 -15.97 7.65
C ASN A 273 -31.82 -15.24 8.01
N SER A 274 -32.88 -15.99 8.33
CA SER A 274 -34.27 -15.58 8.58
C SER A 274 -34.44 -14.47 9.63
N SER A 275 -33.36 -14.01 10.29
CA SER A 275 -33.41 -13.01 11.36
C SER A 275 -33.24 -11.55 10.88
N MET A 276 -33.04 -11.29 9.59
CA MET A 276 -32.84 -9.94 9.05
C MET A 276 -34.04 -9.47 8.19
N LYS A 277 -35.23 -9.57 8.72
CA LYS A 277 -36.40 -8.98 8.10
C LYS A 277 -36.24 -7.45 7.99
N LYS A 278 -36.37 -6.87 6.78
CA LYS A 278 -36.26 -5.44 6.45
C LYS A 278 -34.84 -4.84 6.54
N ALA A 279 -33.84 -5.51 5.96
CA ALA A 279 -32.50 -4.94 5.83
C ALA A 279 -32.47 -3.75 4.86
N LYS A 280 -31.82 -2.65 5.24
CA LYS A 280 -31.48 -1.53 4.36
C LYS A 280 -30.02 -1.66 3.94
N ALA A 281 -29.75 -1.55 2.64
CA ALA A 281 -28.39 -1.52 2.11
C ALA A 281 -27.96 -0.07 1.82
N LEU A 282 -26.72 0.29 2.20
CA LEU A 282 -26.07 1.52 1.84
C LEU A 282 -24.78 1.18 1.09
N THR A 283 -24.64 1.70 -0.12
CA THR A 283 -23.41 1.56 -0.92
C THR A 283 -22.58 2.84 -0.79
N VAL A 284 -21.31 2.69 -0.47
CA VAL A 284 -20.33 3.80 -0.37
C VAL A 284 -19.12 3.51 -1.25
N LYS A 285 -18.36 4.57 -1.61
CA LYS A 285 -17.08 4.39 -2.34
C LYS A 285 -16.09 3.61 -1.50
N GLY A 286 -15.21 2.83 -2.13
CA GLY A 286 -14.22 1.99 -1.44
C GLY A 286 -13.23 2.76 -0.56
N SER A 287 -13.03 4.06 -0.82
CA SER A 287 -12.20 4.97 0.01
C SER A 287 -12.94 5.58 1.21
N ALA A 288 -14.25 5.32 1.38
CA ALA A 288 -15.01 5.91 2.47
C ALA A 288 -14.67 5.24 3.82
N THR A 289 -14.17 6.01 4.77
CA THR A 289 -13.89 5.57 6.14
C THR A 289 -15.09 5.67 7.07
N ARG A 290 -16.16 6.36 6.65
CA ARG A 290 -17.39 6.58 7.41
C ARG A 290 -18.63 6.51 6.51
N ALA A 291 -19.71 5.98 7.07
CA ALA A 291 -21.02 5.99 6.43
C ALA A 291 -22.10 6.25 7.47
N THR A 292 -23.09 7.09 7.14
CA THR A 292 -24.17 7.44 8.05
C THR A 292 -25.47 6.80 7.60
N LEU A 293 -26.06 5.99 8.47
CA LEU A 293 -27.41 5.44 8.29
C LEU A 293 -28.42 6.40 8.92
N LYS A 294 -29.33 6.94 8.08
CA LYS A 294 -30.39 7.87 8.53
C LYS A 294 -31.71 7.12 8.74
N LYS A 295 -32.64 7.74 9.49
CA LYS A 295 -34.00 7.24 9.77
C LYS A 295 -33.99 5.91 10.56
N LEU A 296 -33.13 5.80 11.56
CA LEU A 296 -33.17 4.74 12.54
C LEU A 296 -34.13 5.12 13.67
N VAL A 297 -34.87 4.15 14.21
CA VAL A 297 -35.85 4.37 15.29
C VAL A 297 -35.13 4.32 16.63
N SER A 298 -35.36 5.32 17.50
CA SER A 298 -34.83 5.36 18.86
C SER A 298 -35.22 4.13 19.68
N LYS A 299 -34.40 3.76 20.66
CA LYS A 299 -34.59 2.61 21.56
C LYS A 299 -34.58 1.22 20.87
N LYS A 300 -34.34 1.13 19.53
CA LYS A 300 -34.23 -0.13 18.82
C LYS A 300 -32.78 -0.60 18.71
N LYS A 301 -32.58 -1.92 18.68
CA LYS A 301 -31.29 -2.56 18.43
C LYS A 301 -31.16 -2.88 16.94
N TYR A 302 -30.08 -2.43 16.32
CA TYR A 302 -29.76 -2.66 14.91
C TYR A 302 -28.53 -3.54 14.79
N TYR A 303 -28.50 -4.32 13.72
CA TYR A 303 -27.37 -5.16 13.37
C TYR A 303 -26.80 -4.72 12.03
N VAL A 304 -25.49 -4.54 11.97
CA VAL A 304 -24.76 -4.07 10.79
C VAL A 304 -23.77 -5.13 10.35
N ARG A 305 -23.71 -5.37 9.05
CA ARG A 305 -22.68 -6.15 8.39
C ARG A 305 -22.21 -5.38 7.16
N ILE A 306 -20.95 -5.53 6.78
CA ILE A 306 -20.35 -4.87 5.64
C ILE A 306 -19.78 -5.94 4.72
N ARG A 307 -19.89 -5.72 3.42
CA ARG A 307 -19.16 -6.47 2.39
C ARG A 307 -18.69 -5.51 1.31
N THR A 308 -17.61 -5.83 0.65
CA THR A 308 -17.13 -5.11 -0.54
C THR A 308 -17.68 -5.77 -1.80
N TYR A 309 -17.63 -5.03 -2.91
CA TYR A 309 -17.86 -5.60 -4.22
C TYR A 309 -16.92 -4.96 -5.25
N LYS A 310 -16.66 -5.71 -6.30
CA LYS A 310 -15.89 -5.26 -7.46
C LYS A 310 -16.74 -5.51 -8.70
N ILE A 311 -16.66 -4.61 -9.67
CA ILE A 311 -17.34 -4.76 -10.96
C ILE A 311 -16.29 -5.23 -11.98
N VAL A 312 -16.58 -6.36 -12.65
CA VAL A 312 -15.77 -6.90 -13.73
C VAL A 312 -16.73 -7.16 -14.90
N SER A 313 -16.46 -6.55 -16.03
CA SER A 313 -17.31 -6.66 -17.25
C SER A 313 -18.79 -6.41 -16.98
N GLY A 314 -19.11 -5.37 -16.17
CA GLY A 314 -20.49 -4.99 -15.82
C GLY A 314 -21.15 -5.85 -14.73
N LYS A 315 -20.52 -6.93 -14.28
CA LYS A 315 -21.06 -7.85 -13.27
C LYS A 315 -20.44 -7.59 -11.91
N LYS A 316 -21.29 -7.57 -10.85
CA LYS A 316 -20.84 -7.35 -9.46
C LYS A 316 -20.43 -8.67 -8.81
N TYR A 317 -19.21 -8.70 -8.27
CA TYR A 317 -18.69 -9.80 -7.46
C TYR A 317 -18.53 -9.32 -6.03
N TYR A 318 -19.10 -10.04 -5.07
CA TYR A 318 -19.15 -9.62 -3.68
C TYR A 318 -18.22 -10.44 -2.80
N SER A 319 -17.59 -9.77 -1.82
CA SER A 319 -16.91 -10.46 -0.73
C SER A 319 -17.91 -11.14 0.22
N LYS A 320 -17.44 -12.03 1.06
CA LYS A 320 -18.22 -12.51 2.22
C LYS A 320 -18.63 -11.33 3.10
N TRP A 321 -19.72 -11.47 3.83
CA TRP A 321 -20.16 -10.47 4.79
C TRP A 321 -19.22 -10.45 6.02
N SER A 322 -18.96 -9.27 6.57
CA SER A 322 -18.29 -9.14 7.88
C SER A 322 -19.10 -9.79 8.99
N SER A 323 -18.47 -10.05 10.12
CA SER A 323 -19.17 -10.40 11.37
C SER A 323 -20.24 -9.38 11.70
N LYS A 324 -21.32 -9.84 12.32
CA LYS A 324 -22.46 -9.03 12.74
C LYS A 324 -22.08 -8.15 13.92
N LYS A 325 -22.16 -6.82 13.76
CA LYS A 325 -22.06 -5.87 14.87
C LYS A 325 -23.44 -5.35 15.23
N SER A 326 -23.70 -5.08 16.49
CA SER A 326 -24.97 -4.52 16.95
C SER A 326 -24.77 -3.17 17.65
N VAL A 327 -25.75 -2.28 17.47
CA VAL A 327 -25.82 -0.98 18.11
C VAL A 327 -27.25 -0.72 18.57
N LYS A 328 -27.41 -0.19 19.77
CA LYS A 328 -28.70 0.29 20.29
C LYS A 328 -28.73 1.81 20.12
N ILE A 329 -29.73 2.29 19.43
CA ILE A 329 -29.94 3.74 19.25
C ILE A 329 -30.56 4.26 20.55
N ARG A 330 -29.96 5.30 21.10
CA ARG A 330 -30.44 6.02 22.30
C ARG A 330 -31.63 6.89 21.97
#